data_c3b623c1f423f1f835f017633c70eb38
#
_entry.id   c3b623c1f423f1f835f017633c70eb38
#
_cell.length_a   1.000
_cell.length_b   1.000
_cell.length_c   1.000
_cell.angle_alpha   90.00
_cell.angle_beta   90.00
_cell.angle_gamma   90.00
#
_symmetry.space_group_name_H-M   'P 1'
#
loop_
_entity.id
_entity.type
_entity.pdbx_description
1 polymer ?
#
loop_
_entity_poly.entity_id
_entity_poly.type
_entity_poly.pdbx_seq_one_letter_code
_entity_poly.pdbx_strand_id
1 'polypeptide(L)'
;MISRPKSLYLHIRLPAALPAGIISESMQERHENAGRYFDECARTCARYYLPWLKSRLAKPLGDACRVLEAGCDKGGNLKPFAEAGCRVVGIDLNAGALEAARELFEARGLEGVFLRADILEFAPPRIPFTI
;
A
#
# COMPACT_ATOMS: atom_id res chain seq x y z
N MET A 1 -31.04 7.33 14.88
CA MET A 1 -29.61 7.48 15.24
C MET A 1 -28.80 6.56 14.33
N ILE A 2 -28.27 7.07 13.24
CA ILE A 2 -27.53 6.26 12.27
C ILE A 2 -26.08 6.23 12.74
N SER A 3 -25.62 5.05 13.16
CA SER A 3 -24.23 4.79 13.55
C SER A 3 -23.32 5.07 12.34
N ARG A 4 -22.46 6.06 12.45
CA ARG A 4 -21.43 6.33 11.44
C ARG A 4 -20.53 5.08 11.34
N PRO A 5 -20.31 4.53 10.15
CA PRO A 5 -19.32 3.47 10.00
C PRO A 5 -17.96 4.01 10.40
N LYS A 6 -17.34 3.37 11.38
CA LYS A 6 -15.96 3.67 11.78
C LYS A 6 -15.07 3.38 10.58
N SER A 7 -14.41 4.41 10.08
CA SER A 7 -13.38 4.25 9.04
C SER A 7 -12.26 3.37 9.63
N LEU A 8 -12.12 2.17 9.11
CA LEU A 8 -11.04 1.29 9.50
C LEU A 8 -9.82 1.66 8.64
N TYR A 9 -8.93 2.47 9.20
CA TYR A 9 -7.60 2.66 8.63
C TYR A 9 -6.74 1.50 9.05
N LEU A 10 -6.41 0.64 8.12
CA LEU A 10 -5.44 -0.41 8.33
C LEU A 10 -4.04 0.21 8.16
N HIS A 11 -3.40 0.50 9.27
CA HIS A 11 -2.00 0.88 9.30
C HIS A 11 -1.16 -0.40 9.23
N ILE A 12 -0.70 -0.76 8.06
CA ILE A 12 0.33 -1.79 7.93
C ILE A 12 1.67 -1.11 8.20
N ARG A 13 2.11 -1.18 9.45
CA ARG A 13 3.47 -0.81 9.78
C ARG A 13 4.38 -1.97 9.42
N LEU A 14 5.04 -1.87 8.29
CA LEU A 14 6.15 -2.78 7.99
C LEU A 14 7.25 -2.57 9.02
N PRO A 15 7.96 -3.64 9.44
CA PRO A 15 9.04 -3.50 10.40
C PRO A 15 10.03 -2.46 9.93
N ALA A 16 10.49 -1.64 10.86
CA ALA A 16 11.53 -0.64 10.64
C ALA A 16 12.70 -1.24 9.88
N ALA A 17 13.29 -0.43 9.01
CA ALA A 17 14.41 -0.79 8.16
C ALA A 17 15.35 -1.80 8.82
N LEU A 18 15.69 -2.85 8.08
CA LEU A 18 16.76 -3.76 8.44
C LEU A 18 18.03 -2.95 8.75
N PRO A 19 18.81 -3.36 9.78
CA PRO A 19 20.00 -2.60 10.18
C PRO A 19 20.90 -2.32 8.99
N ALA A 20 21.37 -1.07 8.90
CA ALA A 20 22.33 -0.65 7.89
C ALA A 20 23.54 -1.58 7.90
N GLY A 21 23.75 -2.32 6.80
CA GLY A 21 24.85 -3.26 6.67
C GLY A 21 24.51 -4.58 6.00
N ILE A 22 23.22 -4.92 5.84
CA ILE A 22 22.77 -6.12 5.12
C ILE A 22 22.01 -5.72 3.84
N ILE A 23 22.60 -4.84 3.06
CA ILE A 23 22.16 -4.65 1.68
C ILE A 23 23.02 -5.59 0.85
N SER A 24 22.52 -6.80 0.58
CA SER A 24 23.16 -7.70 -0.38
C SER A 24 23.05 -7.10 -1.80
N GLU A 25 23.98 -7.44 -2.68
CA GLU A 25 23.89 -7.06 -4.11
C GLU A 25 22.52 -7.40 -4.72
N SER A 26 21.89 -8.48 -4.26
CA SER A 26 20.55 -8.89 -4.68
C SER A 26 19.44 -7.88 -4.28
N MET A 27 19.60 -7.11 -3.23
CA MET A 27 18.66 -6.06 -2.85
C MET A 27 18.82 -4.80 -3.71
N GLN A 28 20.05 -4.43 -4.05
CA GLN A 28 20.31 -3.35 -5.00
C GLN A 28 19.71 -3.67 -6.38
N GLU A 29 19.91 -4.88 -6.87
CA GLU A 29 19.35 -5.34 -8.14
C GLU A 29 17.81 -5.31 -8.17
N ARG A 30 17.15 -5.58 -7.03
CA ARG A 30 15.69 -5.46 -6.89
C ARG A 30 15.21 -4.01 -6.98
N HIS A 31 15.99 -3.07 -6.45
CA HIS A 31 15.65 -1.64 -6.57
C HIS A 31 15.85 -1.12 -7.98
N GLU A 32 16.81 -1.65 -8.72
CA GLU A 32 17.05 -1.30 -10.12
C GLU A 32 15.94 -1.83 -11.03
N ASN A 33 15.35 -2.98 -10.73
CA ASN A 33 14.20 -3.52 -11.46
C ASN A 33 12.89 -3.28 -10.70
N ALA A 34 12.31 -2.10 -10.90
CA ALA A 34 11.11 -1.67 -10.21
C ALA A 34 9.92 -2.63 -10.40
N GLY A 35 9.72 -3.13 -11.62
CA GLY A 35 8.61 -4.04 -11.93
C GLY A 35 8.74 -5.39 -11.22
N ARG A 36 9.93 -5.96 -11.21
CA ARG A 36 10.20 -7.22 -10.51
C ARG A 36 10.00 -7.08 -9.00
N TYR A 37 10.53 -6.03 -8.40
CA TYR A 37 10.38 -5.77 -6.98
C TYR A 37 8.91 -5.57 -6.60
N PHE A 38 8.18 -4.80 -7.39
CA PHE A 38 6.75 -4.59 -7.23
C PHE A 38 5.97 -5.92 -7.21
N ASP A 39 6.22 -6.79 -8.17
CA ASP A 39 5.53 -8.08 -8.26
C ASP A 39 5.92 -9.05 -7.14
N GLU A 40 7.15 -9.01 -6.67
CA GLU A 40 7.60 -9.80 -5.51
C GLU A 40 6.89 -9.34 -4.22
N CYS A 41 6.80 -8.04 -3.99
CA CYS A 41 6.05 -7.48 -2.86
C CYS A 41 4.57 -7.84 -2.93
N ALA A 42 3.97 -7.73 -4.12
CA ALA A 42 2.58 -8.08 -4.33
C ALA A 42 2.30 -9.56 -4.03
N ARG A 43 3.16 -10.47 -4.50
CA ARG A 43 3.03 -11.90 -4.20
C ARG A 43 3.16 -12.21 -2.72
N THR A 44 4.12 -11.59 -2.05
CA THR A 44 4.33 -11.76 -0.61
C THR A 44 3.12 -11.27 0.18
N CYS A 45 2.61 -10.09 -0.17
CA CYS A 45 1.41 -9.54 0.43
C CYS A 45 0.19 -10.45 0.23
N ALA A 46 -0.05 -10.90 -0.98
CA ALA A 46 -1.18 -11.78 -1.32
C ALA A 46 -1.10 -13.13 -0.59
N ARG A 47 0.11 -13.66 -0.41
CA ARG A 47 0.31 -14.99 0.19
C ARG A 47 0.22 -14.98 1.71
N TYR A 48 0.73 -13.94 2.37
CA TYR A 48 0.89 -13.92 3.82
C TYR A 48 0.02 -12.87 4.51
N TYR A 49 0.07 -11.62 4.06
CA TYR A 49 -0.62 -10.52 4.75
C TYR A 49 -2.12 -10.53 4.49
N LEU A 50 -2.52 -10.73 3.25
CA LEU A 50 -3.93 -10.66 2.86
C LEU A 50 -4.78 -11.73 3.56
N PRO A 51 -4.39 -13.03 3.60
CA PRO A 51 -5.14 -14.05 4.32
C PRO A 51 -5.22 -13.78 5.83
N TRP A 52 -4.11 -13.31 6.42
CA TRP A 52 -4.06 -12.96 7.83
C TRP A 52 -5.01 -11.81 8.16
N LEU A 53 -5.04 -10.77 7.33
CA LEU A 53 -5.95 -9.64 7.48
C LEU A 53 -7.41 -10.05 7.30
N LYS A 54 -7.72 -10.81 6.25
CA LYS A 54 -9.08 -11.29 5.98
C LYS A 54 -9.68 -12.04 7.16
N SER A 55 -8.87 -12.79 7.90
CA SER A 55 -9.33 -13.51 9.09
C SER A 55 -9.68 -12.61 10.28
N ARG A 56 -9.31 -11.33 10.24
CA ARG A 56 -9.49 -10.36 11.33
C ARG A 56 -10.39 -9.18 10.99
N LEU A 57 -10.69 -8.99 9.73
CA LEU A 57 -11.55 -7.90 9.30
C LEU A 57 -13.02 -8.27 9.54
N ALA A 58 -13.77 -7.30 10.09
CA ALA A 58 -15.21 -7.45 10.30
C ALA A 58 -16.00 -7.39 8.98
N LYS A 59 -15.40 -6.85 7.92
CA LYS A 59 -16.01 -6.71 6.59
C LYS A 59 -15.09 -7.31 5.53
N PRO A 60 -15.65 -7.88 4.45
CA PRO A 60 -14.86 -8.34 3.33
C PRO A 60 -14.12 -7.19 2.65
N LEU A 61 -12.99 -7.49 2.01
CA LEU A 61 -12.28 -6.54 1.17
C LEU A 61 -13.13 -6.20 -0.05
N GLY A 62 -13.18 -4.91 -0.41
CA GLY A 62 -13.94 -4.40 -1.53
C GLY A 62 -13.99 -2.87 -1.54
N ASP A 63 -14.91 -2.30 -2.28
CA ASP A 63 -15.06 -0.85 -2.50
C ASP A 63 -15.33 -0.04 -1.23
N ALA A 64 -15.90 -0.67 -0.20
CA ALA A 64 -16.08 -0.07 1.13
C ALA A 64 -14.79 -0.01 1.96
N CYS A 65 -13.74 -0.72 1.55
CA CYS A 65 -12.45 -0.73 2.22
C CYS A 65 -11.51 0.32 1.66
N ARG A 66 -10.85 1.03 2.56
CA ARG A 66 -9.77 1.96 2.25
C ARG A 66 -8.51 1.46 2.92
N VAL A 67 -7.43 1.43 2.16
CA VAL A 67 -6.12 0.97 2.62
C VAL A 67 -5.12 2.09 2.45
N LEU A 68 -4.46 2.45 3.53
CA LEU A 68 -3.36 3.40 3.53
C LEU A 68 -2.07 2.67 3.91
N GLU A 69 -1.08 2.75 3.05
CA GLU A 69 0.29 2.29 3.35
C GLU A 69 1.22 3.48 3.51
N ALA A 70 1.83 3.58 4.69
CA ALA A 70 2.87 4.56 4.96
C ALA A 70 4.24 3.96 4.65
N GLY A 71 5.04 4.65 3.85
CA GLY A 71 6.29 4.11 3.31
C GLY A 71 6.01 3.07 2.22
N CYS A 72 5.15 3.43 1.27
CA CYS A 72 4.67 2.47 0.26
C CYS A 72 5.69 2.10 -0.81
N ASP A 73 6.80 2.85 -0.92
CA ASP A 73 7.78 2.69 -1.98
C ASP A 73 7.08 2.63 -3.37
N LYS A 74 7.25 1.57 -4.11
CA LYS A 74 6.64 1.38 -5.44
C LYS A 74 5.20 0.84 -5.42
N GLY A 75 4.63 0.64 -4.23
CA GLY A 75 3.22 0.28 -4.08
C GLY A 75 2.89 -1.21 -4.28
N GLY A 76 3.89 -2.09 -4.31
CA GLY A 76 3.67 -3.52 -4.57
C GLY A 76 2.74 -4.19 -3.56
N ASN A 77 2.84 -3.83 -2.28
CA ASN A 77 1.95 -4.37 -1.23
C ASN A 77 0.50 -3.91 -1.38
N LEU A 78 0.26 -2.76 -2.03
CA LEU A 78 -1.09 -2.24 -2.26
C LEU A 78 -1.80 -2.94 -3.43
N LYS A 79 -1.04 -3.57 -4.33
CA LYS A 79 -1.61 -4.24 -5.52
C LYS A 79 -2.70 -5.26 -5.18
N PRO A 80 -2.51 -6.22 -4.26
CA PRO A 80 -3.55 -7.20 -3.95
C PRO A 80 -4.83 -6.59 -3.38
N PHE A 81 -4.71 -5.47 -2.65
CA PHE A 81 -5.88 -4.74 -2.15
C PHE A 81 -6.62 -4.01 -3.26
N ALA A 82 -5.89 -3.39 -4.19
CA ALA A 82 -6.50 -2.75 -5.36
C ALA A 82 -7.21 -3.79 -6.25
N GLU A 83 -6.62 -4.96 -6.46
CA GLU A 83 -7.23 -6.09 -7.17
C GLU A 83 -8.49 -6.62 -6.47
N ALA A 84 -8.55 -6.55 -5.15
CA ALA A 84 -9.73 -6.89 -4.37
C ALA A 84 -10.81 -5.79 -4.38
N GLY A 85 -10.60 -4.69 -5.10
CA GLY A 85 -11.53 -3.57 -5.23
C GLY A 85 -11.44 -2.51 -4.14
N CYS A 86 -10.45 -2.59 -3.25
CA CYS A 86 -10.23 -1.58 -2.23
C CYS A 86 -9.73 -0.27 -2.83
N ARG A 87 -10.05 0.84 -2.19
CA ARG A 87 -9.43 2.14 -2.49
C ARG A 87 -8.10 2.22 -1.75
N VAL A 88 -7.01 2.34 -2.49
CA VAL A 88 -5.65 2.32 -1.94
C VAL A 88 -4.99 3.68 -2.03
N VAL A 89 -4.29 4.04 -0.97
CA VAL A 89 -3.47 5.24 -0.87
C VAL A 89 -2.10 4.84 -0.36
N GLY A 90 -1.06 5.20 -1.11
CA GLY A 90 0.32 5.05 -0.68
C GLY A 90 0.94 6.42 -0.39
N ILE A 91 1.68 6.54 0.70
CA ILE A 91 2.49 7.69 1.01
C ILE A 91 3.95 7.32 1.17
N ASP A 92 4.84 8.14 0.64
CA ASP A 92 6.29 7.97 0.76
C ASP A 92 6.98 9.33 0.65
N LEU A 93 8.21 9.42 1.14
CA LEU A 93 9.06 10.60 0.95
C LEU A 93 9.75 10.61 -0.41
N ASN A 94 9.94 9.44 -1.02
CA ASN A 94 10.66 9.28 -2.27
C ASN A 94 9.74 9.52 -3.48
N ALA A 95 9.89 10.70 -4.09
CA ALA A 95 9.11 11.08 -5.27
C ALA A 95 9.30 10.13 -6.46
N GLY A 96 10.51 9.61 -6.67
CA GLY A 96 10.81 8.68 -7.76
C GLY A 96 10.12 7.32 -7.56
N ALA A 97 10.05 6.85 -6.33
CA ALA A 97 9.32 5.62 -6.00
C ALA A 97 7.81 5.78 -6.24
N LEU A 98 7.25 6.93 -5.87
CA LEU A 98 5.83 7.22 -6.11
C LEU A 98 5.48 7.34 -7.60
N GLU A 99 6.38 7.90 -8.38
CA GLU A 99 6.20 7.94 -9.84
C GLU A 99 6.20 6.53 -10.43
N ALA A 100 7.16 5.70 -10.06
CA ALA A 100 7.19 4.29 -10.43
C ALA A 100 5.92 3.55 -9.99
N ALA A 101 5.40 3.85 -8.79
CA ALA A 101 4.14 3.27 -8.31
C ALA A 101 2.95 3.62 -9.22
N ARG A 102 2.83 4.88 -9.64
CA ARG A 102 1.78 5.33 -10.57
C ARG A 102 1.87 4.59 -11.90
N GLU A 103 3.06 4.56 -12.50
CA GLU A 103 3.31 3.88 -13.78
C GLU A 103 3.01 2.38 -13.70
N LEU A 104 3.43 1.71 -12.62
CA LEU A 104 3.21 0.28 -12.42
C LEU A 104 1.73 -0.05 -12.21
N PHE A 105 0.98 0.79 -11.51
CA PHE A 105 -0.47 0.65 -11.35
C PHE A 105 -1.20 0.88 -12.67
N GLU A 106 -0.87 1.96 -13.38
CA GLU A 106 -1.47 2.28 -14.68
C GLU A 106 -1.23 1.15 -15.69
N ALA A 107 0.00 0.64 -15.79
CA ALA A 107 0.34 -0.45 -16.68
C ALA A 107 -0.44 -1.75 -16.40
N ARG A 108 -0.99 -1.90 -15.19
CA ARG A 108 -1.79 -3.06 -14.77
C ARG A 108 -3.28 -2.77 -14.70
N GLY A 109 -3.72 -1.61 -15.14
CA GLY A 109 -5.13 -1.20 -15.10
C GLY A 109 -5.69 -1.06 -13.68
N LEU A 110 -4.82 -0.74 -12.71
CA LEU A 110 -5.18 -0.56 -11.31
C LEU A 110 -5.28 0.93 -10.96
N GLU A 111 -6.19 1.25 -10.06
CA GLU A 111 -6.34 2.59 -9.50
C GLU A 111 -5.70 2.67 -8.11
N GLY A 112 -4.97 3.75 -7.86
CA GLY A 112 -4.37 4.05 -6.57
C GLY A 112 -3.96 5.50 -6.49
N VAL A 113 -3.88 6.04 -5.29
CA VAL A 113 -3.43 7.40 -5.03
C VAL A 113 -2.07 7.33 -4.34
N PHE A 114 -1.07 7.98 -4.91
CA PHE A 114 0.29 8.00 -4.39
C PHE A 114 0.71 9.44 -4.10
N LEU A 115 0.97 9.74 -2.83
CA LEU A 115 1.24 11.09 -2.35
C LEU A 115 2.60 11.16 -1.67
N ARG A 116 3.37 12.19 -2.02
CA ARG A 116 4.57 12.51 -1.26
C ARG A 116 4.19 13.15 0.06
N ALA A 117 4.48 12.48 1.16
CA ALA A 117 4.17 12.98 2.49
C ALA A 117 5.11 12.39 3.54
N ASP A 118 5.40 13.19 4.58
CA ASP A 118 6.00 12.71 5.81
C ASP A 118 4.89 12.11 6.68
N ILE A 119 5.06 10.88 7.12
CA ILE A 119 4.07 10.19 7.96
C ILE A 119 3.83 10.93 9.29
N LEU A 120 4.83 11.67 9.78
CA LEU A 120 4.72 12.43 11.02
C LEU A 120 3.82 13.66 10.88
N GLU A 121 3.68 14.18 9.67
CA GLU A 121 2.90 15.37 9.35
C GLU A 121 1.63 15.05 8.57
N PHE A 122 1.51 13.81 8.08
CA PHE A 122 0.40 13.40 7.22
C PHE A 122 -0.91 13.33 8.00
N ALA A 123 -1.87 14.17 7.62
CA ALA A 123 -3.25 14.03 8.01
C ALA A 123 -4.02 13.36 6.87
N PRO A 124 -4.60 12.16 7.08
CA PRO A 124 -5.40 11.53 6.04
C PRO A 124 -6.53 12.46 5.63
N PRO A 125 -6.75 12.64 4.32
CA PRO A 125 -7.82 13.50 3.85
C PRO A 125 -9.14 13.02 4.42
N ARG A 126 -9.91 13.93 4.97
CA ARG A 126 -11.32 13.68 5.32
C ARG A 126 -12.08 13.50 4.02
N ILE A 127 -12.10 12.29 3.51
CA ILE A 127 -12.89 11.98 2.33
C ILE A 127 -14.34 11.92 2.81
N PRO A 128 -15.23 12.78 2.31
CA PRO A 128 -16.63 12.66 2.65
C PRO A 128 -17.11 11.27 2.21
N PHE A 129 -17.69 10.55 3.14
CA PHE A 129 -18.36 9.30 2.85
C PHE A 129 -19.65 9.64 2.11
N THR A 130 -19.65 9.45 0.80
CA THR A 130 -20.90 9.25 0.08
C THR A 130 -21.35 7.83 0.42
N ILE A 131 -22.43 7.78 1.12
CA ILE A 131 -23.19 6.56 1.35
C ILE A 131 -23.66 5.99 0.02
#